data_7cc37545e50503c0edc38170def69bbe
#
_entry.id   7cc37545e50503c0edc38170def69bbe
#
_cell.length_a   1.000
_cell.length_b   1.000
_cell.length_c   1.000
_cell.angle_alpha   90.00
_cell.angle_beta   90.00
_cell.angle_gamma   90.00
#
_symmetry.space_group_name_H-M   'P 1'
#
loop_
_entity.id
_entity.type
_entity.pdbx_description
1 polymer ?
#
loop_
_entity_poly.entity_id
_entity_poly.type
_entity_poly.pdbx_seq_one_letter_code
_entity_poly.pdbx_strand_id
1 'polypeptide(L)'
;SNRADRVKVAYGKDVKLAAEYGKLANDKKDGNKSLGEEYYAISLAGKVGKLGAEALYVDVNEDHYLAGTNKKVENDIWAIAANYAFDKNVAVKAAYLKGDVENTKGEDDGWFATVNYKGAKAAKAGSWGVYAGYYDLAASTIIANGWSTSFANDLRKNNGGFEGWKAGVNYTFAKNIVGTVEYVDLDAKDDSKADDKTLWSQVVFTF
;
A
#
# COMPACT_ATOMS: atom_id res chain seq x y z
N SER A 1 15.42 0.75 6.37
CA SER A 1 14.61 1.97 6.24
C SER A 1 14.11 2.05 4.80
N ASN A 2 12.80 2.11 4.63
CA ASN A 2 12.19 2.24 3.31
C ASN A 2 12.34 3.69 2.84
N ARG A 3 13.35 3.97 2.06
CA ARG A 3 13.56 5.28 1.43
C ARG A 3 13.18 5.20 -0.03
N ALA A 4 12.47 6.21 -0.51
CA ALA A 4 12.23 6.42 -1.93
C ALA A 4 12.62 7.86 -2.27
N ASP A 5 13.44 8.03 -3.29
CA ASP A 5 13.65 9.32 -3.92
C ASP A 5 12.64 9.43 -5.07
N ARG A 6 11.84 10.48 -5.09
CA ARG A 6 10.79 10.63 -6.10
C ARG A 6 10.60 12.06 -6.55
N VAL A 7 10.20 12.19 -7.81
CA VAL A 7 9.74 13.44 -8.41
C VAL A 7 8.30 13.24 -8.88
N LYS A 8 7.40 14.11 -8.47
CA LYS A 8 6.00 14.09 -8.87
C LYS A 8 5.60 15.42 -9.47
N VAL A 9 4.97 15.37 -10.62
CA VAL A 9 4.32 16.52 -11.28
C VAL A 9 2.82 16.27 -11.31
N ALA A 10 2.03 17.25 -10.92
CA ALA A 10 0.59 17.16 -10.96
C ALA A 10 -0.04 18.41 -11.56
N TYR A 11 -1.10 18.21 -12.35
CA TYR A 11 -1.86 19.27 -12.99
C TYR A 11 -3.37 19.01 -12.85
N GLY A 12 -4.13 20.10 -12.72
CA GLY A 12 -5.59 20.06 -12.62
C GLY A 12 -6.10 20.48 -11.24
N LYS A 13 -7.38 20.77 -11.16
CA LYS A 13 -8.06 21.24 -9.94
C LYS A 13 -9.08 20.22 -9.43
N ASP A 14 -10.18 20.06 -10.12
CA ASP A 14 -11.26 19.12 -9.77
C ASP A 14 -10.93 17.68 -10.22
N VAL A 15 -10.30 17.58 -11.38
CA VAL A 15 -9.64 16.37 -11.86
C VAL A 15 -8.15 16.65 -11.94
N LYS A 16 -7.36 15.78 -11.37
CA LYS A 16 -5.89 15.88 -11.30
C LYS A 16 -5.26 14.74 -12.06
N LEU A 17 -4.42 15.10 -13.01
CA LEU A 17 -3.48 14.18 -13.64
C LEU A 17 -2.13 14.34 -12.93
N ALA A 18 -1.50 13.24 -12.56
CA ALA A 18 -0.16 13.26 -12.01
C ALA A 18 0.72 12.23 -12.67
N ALA A 19 1.99 12.57 -12.85
CA ALA A 19 3.05 11.67 -13.24
C ALA A 19 4.14 11.68 -12.17
N GLU A 20 4.66 10.52 -11.86
CA GLU A 20 5.68 10.33 -10.83
C GLU A 20 6.77 9.39 -11.36
N TYR A 21 8.01 9.73 -11.08
CA TYR A 21 9.16 8.87 -11.22
C TYR A 21 9.79 8.71 -9.84
N GLY A 22 10.16 7.50 -9.49
CA GLY A 22 10.80 7.23 -8.21
C GLY A 22 11.81 6.10 -8.29
N LYS A 23 12.66 6.09 -7.27
CA LYS A 23 13.64 5.03 -7.05
C LYS A 23 13.53 4.55 -5.62
N LEU A 24 13.23 3.26 -5.47
CA LEU A 24 13.13 2.60 -4.17
C LEU A 24 14.54 2.15 -3.75
N ALA A 25 14.97 2.56 -2.56
CA ALA A 25 16.22 2.06 -2.00
C ALA A 25 16.01 0.63 -1.50
N ASN A 26 16.67 -0.32 -2.13
CA ASN A 26 16.70 -1.71 -1.68
C ASN A 26 17.94 -1.94 -0.84
N ASP A 27 17.78 -2.35 0.42
CA ASP A 27 18.88 -2.59 1.37
C ASP A 27 19.64 -3.91 1.09
N LYS A 28 19.26 -4.68 0.08
CA LYS A 28 19.95 -5.92 -0.26
C LYS A 28 21.15 -5.67 -1.15
N LYS A 29 22.32 -5.72 -0.54
CA LYS A 29 23.59 -5.84 -1.23
C LYS A 29 23.78 -7.30 -1.67
N ASP A 30 23.48 -7.60 -2.89
CA ASP A 30 24.02 -8.80 -3.52
C ASP A 30 25.25 -8.36 -4.32
N GLY A 31 26.44 -8.81 -3.89
CA GLY A 31 27.70 -8.65 -4.61
C GLY A 31 28.07 -7.21 -5.00
N ASN A 32 28.09 -6.23 -4.08
CA ASN A 32 28.56 -4.85 -4.31
C ASN A 32 27.70 -3.92 -5.18
N LYS A 33 26.50 -4.28 -5.59
CA LYS A 33 25.57 -3.37 -6.26
C LYS A 33 24.35 -3.11 -5.41
N SER A 34 24.04 -1.85 -5.14
CA SER A 34 22.75 -1.41 -4.64
C SER A 34 21.75 -1.53 -5.80
N LEU A 35 20.89 -2.51 -5.76
CA LEU A 35 19.81 -2.68 -6.73
C LEU A 35 18.71 -1.69 -6.35
N GLY A 36 18.66 -0.53 -6.97
CA GLY A 36 17.56 0.40 -6.84
C GLY A 36 16.45 0.00 -7.81
N GLU A 37 15.27 -0.22 -7.29
CA GLU A 37 14.06 -0.41 -8.11
C GLU A 37 13.59 0.96 -8.58
N GLU A 38 13.40 1.13 -9.89
CA GLU A 38 12.87 2.34 -10.48
C GLU A 38 11.40 2.11 -10.83
N TYR A 39 10.57 3.13 -10.66
CA TYR A 39 9.18 3.04 -11.08
C TYR A 39 8.72 4.34 -11.74
N TYR A 40 7.77 4.18 -12.65
CA TYR A 40 7.00 5.26 -13.25
C TYR A 40 5.54 5.07 -12.86
N ALA A 41 4.86 6.15 -12.50
CA ALA A 41 3.45 6.09 -12.18
C ALA A 41 2.69 7.23 -12.85
N ILE A 42 1.49 6.92 -13.34
CA ILE A 42 0.54 7.92 -13.83
C ILE A 42 -0.77 7.70 -13.06
N SER A 43 -1.33 8.78 -12.52
CA SER A 43 -2.64 8.73 -11.86
C SER A 43 -3.57 9.80 -12.36
N LEU A 44 -4.84 9.45 -12.45
CA LEU A 44 -5.96 10.36 -12.71
C LEU A 44 -6.91 10.27 -11.52
N ALA A 45 -7.09 11.36 -10.79
CA ALA A 45 -7.97 11.41 -9.61
C ALA A 45 -8.96 12.56 -9.73
N GLY A 46 -10.18 12.32 -9.29
CA GLY A 46 -11.23 13.34 -9.27
C GLY A 46 -12.20 13.14 -8.12
N LYS A 47 -12.98 14.20 -7.85
CA LYS A 47 -13.99 14.19 -6.81
C LYS A 47 -15.29 14.83 -7.29
N VAL A 48 -16.40 14.14 -7.09
CA VAL A 48 -17.75 14.66 -7.35
C VAL A 48 -18.59 14.51 -6.09
N GLY A 49 -18.90 15.63 -5.45
CA GLY A 49 -19.58 15.62 -4.17
C GLY A 49 -18.82 14.84 -3.09
N LYS A 50 -19.41 13.78 -2.60
CA LYS A 50 -18.85 12.90 -1.56
C LYS A 50 -18.04 11.73 -2.12
N LEU A 51 -18.10 11.51 -3.44
CA LEU A 51 -17.40 10.44 -4.12
C LEU A 51 -16.07 10.95 -4.67
N GLY A 52 -14.97 10.32 -4.28
CA GLY A 52 -13.67 10.43 -4.94
C GLY A 52 -13.36 9.16 -5.70
N ALA A 53 -12.70 9.28 -6.83
CA ALA A 53 -12.22 8.16 -7.62
C ALA A 53 -10.80 8.43 -8.11
N GLU A 54 -10.03 7.36 -8.26
CA GLU A 54 -8.66 7.41 -8.76
C GLU A 54 -8.40 6.19 -9.63
N ALA A 55 -7.76 6.42 -10.77
CA ALA A 55 -7.14 5.38 -11.59
C ALA A 55 -5.63 5.59 -11.55
N LEU A 56 -4.88 4.50 -11.38
CA LEU A 56 -3.43 4.49 -11.25
C LEU A 56 -2.86 3.43 -12.18
N TYR A 57 -1.77 3.75 -12.85
CA TYR A 57 -0.88 2.82 -13.52
C TYR A 57 0.53 3.00 -12.96
N VAL A 58 1.19 1.90 -12.65
CA VAL A 58 2.57 1.88 -12.17
C VAL A 58 3.33 0.83 -12.96
N ASP A 59 4.44 1.24 -13.54
CA ASP A 59 5.44 0.37 -14.16
C ASP A 59 6.64 0.31 -13.20
N VAL A 60 6.95 -0.88 -12.72
CA VAL A 60 8.06 -1.13 -11.80
C VAL A 60 9.14 -1.92 -12.53
N ASN A 61 10.22 -1.24 -12.84
CA ASN A 61 11.42 -1.86 -13.39
C ASN A 61 12.21 -2.51 -12.25
N GLU A 62 12.04 -3.79 -12.05
CA GLU A 62 12.86 -4.56 -11.12
C GLU A 62 14.12 -5.08 -11.84
N ASP A 63 15.29 -4.65 -11.37
CA ASP A 63 16.57 -5.29 -11.74
C ASP A 63 16.74 -6.67 -11.08
N HIS A 64 15.63 -7.33 -10.75
CA HIS A 64 15.64 -8.68 -10.18
C HIS A 64 15.62 -9.71 -11.30
N TYR A 65 16.57 -10.65 -11.24
CA TYR A 65 16.53 -11.82 -12.09
C TYR A 65 15.74 -12.93 -11.37
N LEU A 66 14.82 -13.58 -12.09
CA LEU A 66 14.22 -14.84 -11.60
C LEU A 66 15.36 -15.80 -11.25
N ALA A 67 15.33 -16.33 -10.03
CA ALA A 67 16.36 -17.24 -9.54
C ALA A 67 16.66 -18.36 -10.53
N GLY A 68 17.91 -18.45 -10.99
CA GLY A 68 18.35 -19.41 -12.01
C GLY A 68 18.11 -19.01 -13.46
N THR A 69 17.69 -17.78 -13.73
CA THR A 69 17.51 -17.27 -15.10
C THR A 69 18.15 -15.90 -15.26
N ASN A 70 18.47 -15.51 -16.52
CA ASN A 70 18.92 -14.14 -16.84
C ASN A 70 17.74 -13.24 -17.26
N LYS A 71 16.51 -13.56 -16.88
CA LYS A 71 15.32 -12.78 -17.24
C LYS A 71 15.03 -11.74 -16.18
N LYS A 72 14.95 -10.49 -16.56
CA LYS A 72 14.44 -9.40 -15.72
C LYS A 72 12.96 -9.64 -15.45
N VAL A 73 12.52 -9.26 -14.27
CA VAL A 73 11.11 -9.26 -13.90
C VAL A 73 10.61 -7.82 -13.99
N GLU A 74 9.69 -7.57 -14.92
CA GLU A 74 8.95 -6.31 -15.01
C GLU A 74 7.57 -6.55 -14.39
N ASN A 75 7.04 -5.57 -13.68
CA ASN A 75 5.73 -5.63 -13.05
C ASN A 75 4.93 -4.37 -13.34
N ASP A 76 3.86 -4.53 -14.08
CA ASP A 76 2.88 -3.48 -14.35
C ASP A 76 1.69 -3.62 -13.43
N ILE A 77 1.28 -2.54 -12.78
CA ILE A 77 0.13 -2.54 -11.88
C ILE A 77 -0.89 -1.50 -12.33
N TRP A 78 -2.11 -1.96 -12.56
CA TRP A 78 -3.29 -1.11 -12.74
C TRP A 78 -4.13 -1.11 -11.48
N ALA A 79 -4.63 0.04 -11.09
CA ALA A 79 -5.54 0.14 -9.96
C ALA A 79 -6.66 1.14 -10.23
N ILE A 80 -7.86 0.79 -9.75
CA ILE A 80 -8.99 1.70 -9.68
C ILE A 80 -9.42 1.75 -8.22
N ALA A 81 -9.50 2.95 -7.66
CA ALA A 81 -9.93 3.16 -6.28
C ALA A 81 -11.10 4.15 -6.23
N ALA A 82 -11.99 3.93 -5.30
CA ALA A 82 -13.06 4.85 -4.96
C ALA A 82 -13.11 5.06 -3.45
N ASN A 83 -13.45 6.27 -3.05
CA ASN A 83 -13.73 6.60 -1.67
C ASN A 83 -15.03 7.39 -1.57
N TYR A 84 -15.84 7.09 -0.55
CA TYR A 84 -17.09 7.78 -0.32
C TYR A 84 -17.21 8.20 1.15
N ALA A 85 -17.43 9.51 1.35
CA ALA A 85 -17.69 10.06 2.67
C ALA A 85 -19.20 10.15 2.91
N PHE A 86 -19.76 9.23 3.70
CA PHE A 86 -21.19 9.25 4.06
C PHE A 86 -21.53 10.52 4.81
N ASP A 87 -20.69 10.87 5.77
CA ASP A 87 -20.77 12.11 6.55
C ASP A 87 -19.36 12.53 7.02
N LYS A 88 -19.30 13.45 7.99
CA LYS A 88 -18.03 13.93 8.57
C LYS A 88 -17.29 12.88 9.40
N ASN A 89 -17.94 11.78 9.74
CA ASN A 89 -17.39 10.75 10.63
C ASN A 89 -17.14 9.42 9.91
N VAL A 90 -17.96 9.07 8.90
CA VAL A 90 -17.90 7.76 8.24
C VAL A 90 -17.42 7.91 6.81
N ALA A 91 -16.37 7.19 6.47
CA ALA A 91 -15.89 7.06 5.10
C ALA A 91 -15.52 5.60 4.80
N VAL A 92 -15.75 5.21 3.55
CA VAL A 92 -15.30 3.92 3.01
C VAL A 92 -14.34 4.19 1.85
N LYS A 93 -13.40 3.27 1.66
CA LYS A 93 -12.54 3.22 0.49
C LYS A 93 -12.49 1.79 0.00
N ALA A 94 -12.55 1.61 -1.32
CA ALA A 94 -12.30 0.32 -1.96
C ALA A 94 -11.39 0.53 -3.16
N ALA A 95 -10.61 -0.49 -3.48
CA ALA A 95 -9.79 -0.51 -4.69
C ALA A 95 -9.76 -1.92 -5.27
N TYR A 96 -9.64 -1.98 -6.58
CA TYR A 96 -9.29 -3.17 -7.34
C TYR A 96 -7.95 -2.92 -8.04
N LEU A 97 -7.09 -3.93 -8.02
CA LEU A 97 -5.75 -3.87 -8.57
C LEU A 97 -5.56 -5.06 -9.50
N LYS A 98 -4.79 -4.87 -10.55
CA LYS A 98 -4.32 -5.94 -11.41
C LYS A 98 -2.84 -5.74 -11.69
N GLY A 99 -2.05 -6.77 -11.39
CA GLY A 99 -0.62 -6.80 -11.68
C GLY A 99 -0.33 -7.71 -12.85
N ASP A 100 0.66 -7.38 -13.63
CA ASP A 100 1.18 -8.23 -14.71
C ASP A 100 2.68 -8.41 -14.48
N VAL A 101 3.06 -9.59 -14.01
CA VAL A 101 4.47 -9.93 -13.80
C VAL A 101 4.90 -10.86 -14.91
N GLU A 102 5.85 -10.39 -15.72
CA GLU A 102 6.38 -11.18 -16.84
C GLU A 102 6.87 -12.56 -16.40
N ASN A 103 6.45 -13.60 -17.12
CA ASN A 103 6.88 -14.99 -16.93
C ASN A 103 6.47 -15.64 -15.61
N THR A 104 5.52 -15.11 -14.85
CA THR A 104 4.95 -15.74 -13.67
C THR A 104 3.57 -16.32 -13.98
N LYS A 105 3.23 -17.42 -13.30
CA LYS A 105 1.90 -18.00 -13.31
C LYS A 105 1.36 -17.88 -11.90
N GLY A 106 0.14 -17.38 -11.74
CA GLY A 106 -0.49 -17.22 -10.44
C GLY A 106 -1.64 -16.24 -10.54
N GLU A 107 -2.22 -15.92 -9.41
CA GLU A 107 -3.20 -14.83 -9.31
C GLU A 107 -2.52 -13.49 -9.59
N ASP A 108 -3.18 -12.67 -10.39
CA ASP A 108 -2.66 -11.40 -10.86
C ASP A 108 -3.53 -10.19 -10.47
N ASP A 109 -4.58 -10.43 -9.71
CA ASP A 109 -5.49 -9.38 -9.25
C ASP A 109 -5.66 -9.35 -7.73
N GLY A 110 -6.24 -8.27 -7.27
CA GLY A 110 -6.53 -8.10 -5.87
C GLY A 110 -7.50 -6.96 -5.62
N TRP A 111 -8.06 -6.95 -4.45
CA TRP A 111 -8.93 -5.87 -3.99
C TRP A 111 -8.80 -5.64 -2.50
N PHE A 112 -9.21 -4.47 -2.07
CA PHE A 112 -9.40 -4.20 -0.65
C PHE A 112 -10.58 -3.26 -0.43
N ALA A 113 -11.15 -3.34 0.77
CA ALA A 113 -12.14 -2.39 1.24
C ALA A 113 -11.84 -1.99 2.68
N THR A 114 -11.97 -0.70 2.98
CA THR A 114 -11.75 -0.15 4.31
C THR A 114 -12.89 0.74 4.73
N VAL A 115 -13.20 0.74 6.02
CA VAL A 115 -14.12 1.66 6.67
C VAL A 115 -13.40 2.42 7.76
N ASN A 116 -13.65 3.72 7.84
CA ASN A 116 -13.11 4.60 8.87
C ASN A 116 -14.27 5.30 9.57
N TYR A 117 -14.21 5.33 10.89
CA TYR A 117 -15.12 6.10 11.72
C TYR A 117 -14.34 7.14 12.52
N LYS A 118 -14.66 8.41 12.30
CA LYS A 118 -13.93 9.56 12.84
C LYS A 118 -12.45 9.57 12.40
N GLY A 119 -11.55 9.89 13.32
CA GLY A 119 -10.10 9.95 13.13
C GLY A 119 -9.46 10.84 14.19
N ALA A 120 -8.32 10.42 14.70
CA ALA A 120 -7.50 11.24 15.57
C ALA A 120 -6.98 12.46 14.79
N LYS A 121 -7.10 13.64 15.40
CA LYS A 121 -6.58 14.90 14.86
C LYS A 121 -5.47 15.38 15.77
N ALA A 122 -4.23 15.40 15.29
CA ALA A 122 -3.05 15.77 16.07
C ALA A 122 -3.21 17.11 16.80
N ALA A 123 -3.89 18.09 16.17
CA ALA A 123 -4.16 19.40 16.78
C ALA A 123 -5.21 19.37 17.90
N LYS A 124 -5.97 18.26 18.08
CA LYS A 124 -7.11 18.19 19.02
C LYS A 124 -6.95 17.02 19.98
N ALA A 125 -6.47 17.29 21.19
CA ALA A 125 -6.44 16.31 22.26
C ALA A 125 -7.83 15.72 22.53
N GLY A 126 -7.90 14.42 22.83
CA GLY A 126 -9.13 13.67 23.03
C GLY A 126 -9.85 13.27 21.74
N SER A 127 -9.37 13.65 20.55
CA SER A 127 -9.92 13.14 19.30
C SER A 127 -9.47 11.70 19.06
N TRP A 128 -10.35 10.90 18.46
CA TRP A 128 -10.12 9.49 18.23
C TRP A 128 -10.81 9.01 16.97
N GLY A 129 -10.41 7.85 16.50
CA GLY A 129 -11.06 7.16 15.41
C GLY A 129 -10.77 5.67 15.45
N VAL A 130 -11.59 4.91 14.73
CA VAL A 130 -11.41 3.48 14.51
C VAL A 130 -11.49 3.21 13.02
N TYR A 131 -10.81 2.17 12.58
CA TYR A 131 -10.85 1.71 11.20
C TYR A 131 -10.75 0.20 11.13
N ALA A 132 -11.32 -0.34 10.07
CA ALA A 132 -11.15 -1.74 9.72
C ALA A 132 -11.06 -1.86 8.20
N GLY A 133 -10.38 -2.91 7.73
CA GLY A 133 -10.28 -3.22 6.32
C GLY A 133 -10.06 -4.69 6.09
N TYR A 134 -10.57 -5.17 4.96
CA TYR A 134 -10.28 -6.48 4.41
C TYR A 134 -9.49 -6.33 3.12
N TYR A 135 -8.55 -7.24 2.93
CA TYR A 135 -7.59 -7.25 1.83
C TYR A 135 -7.53 -8.65 1.24
N ASP A 136 -7.51 -8.72 -0.06
CA ASP A 136 -7.28 -9.91 -0.85
C ASP A 136 -6.39 -9.49 -2.02
N LEU A 137 -5.10 -9.75 -1.92
CA LEU A 137 -4.08 -9.17 -2.80
C LEU A 137 -3.16 -10.26 -3.33
N ALA A 138 -3.09 -10.39 -4.64
CA ALA A 138 -2.04 -11.17 -5.29
C ALA A 138 -0.67 -10.50 -5.13
N ALA A 139 0.41 -11.29 -5.14
CA ALA A 139 1.77 -10.77 -4.99
C ALA A 139 2.13 -9.72 -6.05
N SER A 140 1.66 -9.91 -7.28
CA SER A 140 1.86 -8.97 -8.40
C SER A 140 1.21 -7.60 -8.20
N THR A 141 0.21 -7.49 -7.31
CA THR A 141 -0.49 -6.23 -7.02
C THR A 141 0.17 -5.42 -5.89
N ILE A 142 1.22 -5.97 -5.27
CA ILE A 142 1.88 -5.38 -4.11
C ILE A 142 3.20 -4.76 -4.54
N ILE A 143 3.29 -3.43 -4.50
CA ILE A 143 4.57 -2.74 -4.68
C ILE A 143 5.44 -3.02 -3.46
N ALA A 144 6.72 -3.38 -3.69
CA ALA A 144 7.70 -3.55 -2.64
C ALA A 144 7.69 -2.35 -1.68
N ASN A 145 7.84 -2.66 -0.41
CA ASN A 145 7.98 -1.66 0.66
C ASN A 145 6.75 -0.76 0.90
N GLY A 146 5.60 -1.06 0.27
CA GLY A 146 4.35 -0.33 0.53
C GLY A 146 3.64 -0.72 1.83
N TRP A 147 4.02 -1.83 2.44
CA TRP A 147 3.41 -2.37 3.66
C TRP A 147 4.37 -2.30 4.84
N SER A 148 3.84 -1.92 5.98
CA SER A 148 4.62 -1.73 7.22
C SER A 148 4.96 -3.03 7.95
N THR A 149 4.41 -4.18 7.54
CA THR A 149 4.68 -5.46 8.17
C THR A 149 5.78 -6.24 7.43
N SER A 150 6.67 -6.87 8.18
CA SER A 150 7.71 -7.77 7.64
C SER A 150 7.10 -8.95 6.88
N PHE A 151 5.91 -9.38 7.27
CA PHE A 151 5.17 -10.49 6.70
C PHE A 151 4.80 -10.26 5.22
N ALA A 152 4.21 -9.12 4.89
CA ALA A 152 3.89 -8.80 3.49
C ALA A 152 5.14 -8.80 2.60
N ASN A 153 6.30 -8.41 3.14
CA ASN A 153 7.57 -8.47 2.45
C ASN A 153 8.11 -9.90 2.30
N ASP A 154 7.84 -10.78 3.27
CA ASP A 154 8.29 -12.17 3.23
C ASP A 154 7.42 -13.01 2.31
N LEU A 155 6.11 -12.79 2.28
CA LEU A 155 5.18 -13.42 1.33
C LEU A 155 5.52 -13.06 -0.12
N ARG A 156 5.90 -11.82 -0.39
CA ARG A 156 6.32 -11.38 -1.71
C ARG A 156 7.53 -12.15 -2.25
N LYS A 157 8.49 -12.51 -1.40
CA LYS A 157 9.67 -13.29 -1.82
C LYS A 157 9.33 -14.68 -2.37
N ASN A 158 8.17 -15.20 -2.00
CA ASN A 158 7.70 -16.52 -2.39
C ASN A 158 6.62 -16.47 -3.48
N ASN A 159 6.41 -15.31 -4.15
CA ASN A 159 5.31 -15.08 -5.10
C ASN A 159 3.91 -15.32 -4.51
N GLY A 160 3.77 -15.29 -3.19
CA GLY A 160 2.50 -15.40 -2.50
C GLY A 160 1.82 -14.04 -2.36
N GLY A 161 0.52 -13.99 -2.60
CA GLY A 161 -0.34 -12.93 -2.13
C GLY A 161 -0.77 -13.18 -0.69
N PHE A 162 -1.65 -12.33 -0.18
CA PHE A 162 -2.29 -12.54 1.13
C PHE A 162 -3.73 -12.10 1.11
N GLU A 163 -4.52 -12.70 2.00
CA GLU A 163 -5.86 -12.26 2.31
C GLU A 163 -6.05 -12.12 3.82
N GLY A 164 -7.01 -11.30 4.23
CA GLY A 164 -7.31 -11.14 5.63
C GLY A 164 -7.72 -9.72 5.98
N TRP A 165 -7.68 -9.39 7.26
CA TRP A 165 -8.19 -8.14 7.76
C TRP A 165 -7.24 -7.44 8.72
N LYS A 166 -7.44 -6.15 8.86
CA LYS A 166 -6.85 -5.35 9.93
C LYS A 166 -7.87 -4.41 10.54
N ALA A 167 -7.72 -4.12 11.82
CA ALA A 167 -8.51 -3.12 12.51
C ALA A 167 -7.64 -2.35 13.49
N GLY A 168 -7.95 -1.08 13.68
CA GLY A 168 -7.15 -0.24 14.55
C GLY A 168 -7.94 0.90 15.16
N VAL A 169 -7.35 1.47 16.20
CA VAL A 169 -7.80 2.66 16.88
C VAL A 169 -6.67 3.67 16.96
N ASN A 170 -6.98 4.92 16.74
CA ASN A 170 -6.08 6.03 16.98
C ASN A 170 -6.68 7.02 17.98
N TYR A 171 -5.82 7.64 18.80
CA TYR A 171 -6.21 8.56 19.84
C TYR A 171 -5.16 9.66 20.01
N THR A 172 -5.61 10.91 20.11
CA THR A 172 -4.74 12.07 20.38
C THR A 172 -4.67 12.31 21.87
N PHE A 173 -3.58 11.92 22.52
CA PHE A 173 -3.37 12.08 23.97
C PHE A 173 -3.19 13.54 24.35
N ALA A 174 -2.40 14.27 23.60
CA ALA A 174 -2.18 15.70 23.72
C ALA A 174 -1.96 16.30 22.34
N LYS A 175 -1.96 17.62 22.22
CA LYS A 175 -1.65 18.30 20.96
C LYS A 175 -0.35 17.76 20.40
N ASN A 176 -0.40 17.28 19.15
CA ASN A 176 0.74 16.70 18.42
C ASN A 176 1.26 15.35 18.97
N ILE A 177 0.50 14.67 19.84
CA ILE A 177 0.85 13.33 20.33
C ILE A 177 -0.30 12.39 20.01
N VAL A 178 -0.09 11.51 19.03
CA VAL A 178 -1.09 10.55 18.54
C VAL A 178 -0.61 9.13 18.74
N GLY A 179 -1.37 8.33 19.47
CA GLY A 179 -1.18 6.89 19.58
C GLY A 179 -2.05 6.13 18.60
N THR A 180 -1.55 5.00 18.13
CA THR A 180 -2.28 4.04 17.29
C THR A 180 -2.02 2.64 17.83
N VAL A 181 -3.06 1.83 17.89
CA VAL A 181 -2.98 0.37 18.08
C VAL A 181 -3.71 -0.27 16.92
N GLU A 182 -3.08 -1.24 16.27
CA GLU A 182 -3.59 -1.95 15.11
C GLU A 182 -3.39 -3.46 15.30
N TYR A 183 -4.41 -4.23 15.01
CA TYR A 183 -4.32 -5.69 14.90
C TYR A 183 -4.48 -6.10 13.46
N VAL A 184 -3.63 -7.00 13.03
CA VAL A 184 -3.56 -7.56 11.68
C VAL A 184 -3.70 -9.08 11.77
N ASP A 185 -4.51 -9.66 10.91
CA ASP A 185 -4.71 -11.09 10.76
C ASP A 185 -4.76 -11.39 9.26
N LEU A 186 -3.67 -11.93 8.73
CA LEU A 186 -3.46 -12.19 7.31
C LEU A 186 -3.02 -13.63 7.09
N ASP A 187 -3.61 -14.28 6.10
CA ASP A 187 -3.25 -15.58 5.63
C ASP A 187 -2.54 -15.49 4.27
N ALA A 188 -1.51 -16.31 4.06
CA ALA A 188 -0.86 -16.40 2.76
C ALA A 188 -1.78 -17.13 1.76
N LYS A 189 -1.82 -16.63 0.53
CA LYS A 189 -2.59 -17.24 -0.58
C LYS A 189 -1.82 -18.35 -1.29
N ASP A 190 -0.56 -18.57 -0.92
CA ASP A 190 0.26 -19.66 -1.44
C ASP A 190 0.09 -20.95 -0.63
N ASP A 191 0.72 -22.01 -1.09
CA ASP A 191 0.68 -23.33 -0.44
C ASP A 191 1.44 -23.38 0.91
N SER A 192 2.08 -22.29 1.33
CA SER A 192 2.87 -22.24 2.56
C SER A 192 2.03 -22.34 3.83
N LYS A 193 0.74 -22.03 3.76
CA LYS A 193 -0.18 -21.92 4.91
C LYS A 193 0.36 -21.02 6.03
N ALA A 194 1.17 -20.03 5.66
CA ALA A 194 1.69 -19.06 6.60
C ALA A 194 0.60 -18.06 6.99
N ASP A 195 0.52 -17.73 8.25
CA ASP A 195 -0.36 -16.71 8.79
C ASP A 195 0.43 -15.64 9.56
N ASP A 196 -0.09 -14.42 9.60
CA ASP A 196 0.45 -13.31 10.41
C ASP A 196 -0.65 -12.74 11.32
N LYS A 197 -0.44 -12.89 12.61
CA LYS A 197 -1.29 -12.29 13.64
C LYS A 197 -0.47 -11.32 14.45
N THR A 198 -0.51 -10.06 14.02
CA THR A 198 0.35 -9.02 14.61
C THR A 198 -0.49 -7.97 15.33
N LEU A 199 -0.14 -7.70 16.59
CA LEU A 199 -0.58 -6.53 17.33
C LEU A 199 0.54 -5.47 17.27
N TRP A 200 0.27 -4.36 16.60
CA TRP A 200 1.21 -3.27 16.43
C TRP A 200 0.74 -2.01 17.16
N SER A 201 1.69 -1.27 17.73
CA SER A 201 1.39 -0.02 18.38
C SER A 201 2.48 1.01 18.15
N GLN A 202 2.08 2.28 18.03
CA GLN A 202 3.01 3.40 17.93
C GLN A 202 2.48 4.64 18.64
N VAL A 203 3.39 5.54 19.00
CA VAL A 203 3.09 6.91 19.37
C VAL A 203 3.91 7.85 18.50
N VAL A 204 3.23 8.78 17.85
CA VAL A 204 3.83 9.78 16.96
C VAL A 204 3.82 11.13 17.65
N PHE A 205 4.99 11.75 17.74
CA PHE A 205 5.18 13.13 18.21
C PHE A 205 5.46 14.00 16.98
N THR A 206 4.71 15.09 16.84
CA THR A 206 4.90 16.07 15.75
C THR A 206 5.37 17.39 16.35
N PHE A 207 6.48 17.92 15.84
CA PHE A 207 7.07 19.18 16.33
C PHE A 207 6.86 20.30 15.34
#